data_5db09b4bf81c43dbb93110418359339f
#
_entry.id   5db09b4bf81c43dbb93110418359339f
#
_cell.length_a   1.000
_cell.length_b   1.000
_cell.length_c   1.000
_cell.angle_alpha   90.00
_cell.angle_beta   90.00
_cell.angle_gamma   90.00
#
_symmetry.space_group_name_H-M   'P 1'
#
loop_
_entity.id
_entity.type
_entity.pdbx_description
1 polymer ?
#
loop_
_entity_poly.entity_id
_entity_poly.type
_entity_poly.pdbx_seq_one_letter_code
_entity_poly.pdbx_strand_id
1 'polypeptide(L)'
;LGGDILSVMTLVAWTLYFVFSKLTRQQIDSAQYTGATALIAALMATPFAVGSGQVFEMPSPNAWLWLVILSIGPGFTSHMLMNWALGHIPAWVGSTMTLAIPVTSTLMAWAFLDERVVTLQFAGMGIVILALGVIVTGQTRTRVVA
;
A
#
# COMPACT_ATOMS: atom_id res chain seq x y z
N LEU A 1 12.92 14.11 -14.82
CA LEU A 1 12.40 15.22 -13.98
C LEU A 1 10.88 15.12 -13.75
N GLY A 2 10.05 14.86 -14.79
CA GLY A 2 8.58 14.76 -14.61
C GLY A 2 8.17 13.57 -13.73
N GLY A 3 8.75 12.40 -13.94
CA GLY A 3 8.50 11.21 -13.13
C GLY A 3 8.93 11.38 -11.67
N ASP A 4 10.04 12.05 -11.42
CA ASP A 4 10.55 12.29 -10.06
C ASP A 4 9.61 13.21 -9.28
N ILE A 5 9.08 14.26 -9.93
CA ILE A 5 8.09 15.17 -9.31
C ILE A 5 6.81 14.40 -8.99
N LEU A 6 6.30 13.58 -9.90
CA LEU A 6 5.11 12.75 -9.65
C LEU A 6 5.35 11.75 -8.51
N SER A 7 6.55 11.17 -8.41
CA SER A 7 6.90 10.28 -7.29
C SER A 7 6.87 11.00 -5.95
N VAL A 8 7.43 12.22 -5.88
CA VAL A 8 7.37 13.03 -4.66
C VAL A 8 5.93 13.41 -4.30
N MET A 9 5.13 13.82 -5.28
CA MET A 9 3.70 14.11 -5.05
C MET A 9 2.95 12.88 -4.52
N THR A 10 3.24 11.69 -5.05
CA THR A 10 2.67 10.43 -4.57
C THR A 10 3.05 10.15 -3.12
N LEU A 11 4.31 10.36 -2.74
CA LEU A 11 4.75 10.21 -1.34
C LEU A 11 4.02 11.15 -0.39
N VAL A 12 3.84 12.42 -0.79
CA VAL A 12 3.08 13.38 0.00
C VAL A 12 1.63 12.94 0.13
N ALA A 13 0.98 12.57 -0.97
CA ALA A 13 -0.40 12.10 -0.97
C ALA A 13 -0.57 10.83 -0.10
N TRP A 14 0.37 9.89 -0.19
CA TRP A 14 0.38 8.68 0.64
C TRP A 14 0.51 8.99 2.12
N THR A 15 1.39 9.93 2.48
CA THR A 15 1.56 10.38 3.86
C THR A 15 0.27 11.00 4.40
N LEU A 16 -0.36 11.88 3.63
CA LEU A 16 -1.65 12.48 3.99
C LEU A 16 -2.74 11.41 4.14
N TYR A 17 -2.79 10.43 3.24
CA TYR A 17 -3.71 9.30 3.34
C TYR A 17 -3.56 8.56 4.69
N PHE A 18 -2.32 8.26 5.12
CA PHE A 18 -2.09 7.61 6.41
C PHE A 18 -2.56 8.44 7.59
N VAL A 19 -2.26 9.74 7.59
CA VAL A 19 -2.68 10.65 8.68
C VAL A 19 -4.20 10.75 8.73
N PHE A 20 -4.85 11.03 7.60
CA PHE A 20 -6.31 11.15 7.55
C PHE A 20 -6.99 9.81 7.86
N SER A 21 -6.49 8.70 7.34
CA SER A 21 -6.99 7.38 7.69
C SER A 21 -6.95 7.17 9.20
N LYS A 22 -5.81 7.44 9.86
CA LYS A 22 -5.68 7.30 11.31
C LYS A 22 -6.68 8.16 12.08
N LEU A 23 -6.89 9.40 11.68
CA LEU A 23 -7.83 10.30 12.35
C LEU A 23 -9.28 9.85 12.15
N THR A 24 -9.64 9.48 10.93
CA THR A 24 -11.01 9.10 10.57
C THR A 24 -11.40 7.74 11.15
N ARG A 25 -10.44 6.81 11.27
CA ARG A 25 -10.66 5.48 11.84
C ARG A 25 -11.07 5.48 13.32
N GLN A 26 -10.99 6.60 14.01
CA GLN A 26 -11.54 6.75 15.35
C GLN A 26 -13.07 6.89 15.36
N GLN A 27 -13.68 7.24 14.24
CA GLN A 27 -15.10 7.57 14.13
C GLN A 27 -15.86 6.69 13.13
N ILE A 28 -15.18 6.13 12.13
CA ILE A 28 -15.78 5.40 11.01
C ILE A 28 -15.18 3.99 10.91
N ASP A 29 -16.01 3.00 10.58
CA ASP A 29 -15.57 1.63 10.36
C ASP A 29 -14.62 1.50 9.15
N SER A 30 -13.71 0.49 9.16
CA SER A 30 -12.70 0.34 8.09
C SER A 30 -13.31 0.03 6.74
N ALA A 31 -14.38 -0.75 6.69
CA ALA A 31 -15.03 -1.09 5.43
C ALA A 31 -15.71 0.15 4.83
N GLN A 32 -16.41 0.94 5.65
CA GLN A 32 -17.03 2.20 5.22
C GLN A 32 -16.00 3.20 4.73
N TYR A 33 -14.90 3.39 5.48
CA TYR A 33 -13.82 4.28 5.09
C TYR A 33 -13.17 3.84 3.77
N THR A 34 -12.82 2.55 3.65
CA THR A 34 -12.19 2.01 2.45
C THR A 34 -13.12 2.10 1.24
N GLY A 35 -14.40 1.77 1.42
CA GLY A 35 -15.40 1.88 0.34
C GLY A 35 -15.59 3.32 -0.13
N ALA A 36 -15.71 4.28 0.82
CA ALA A 36 -15.85 5.69 0.48
C ALA A 36 -14.61 6.25 -0.25
N THR A 37 -13.41 5.95 0.23
CA THR A 37 -12.17 6.39 -0.41
C THR A 37 -11.99 5.77 -1.80
N ALA A 38 -12.32 4.49 -1.98
CA ALA A 38 -12.28 3.83 -3.27
C ALA A 38 -13.27 4.45 -4.26
N LEU A 39 -14.50 4.74 -3.82
CA LEU A 39 -15.49 5.40 -4.65
C LEU A 39 -15.06 6.80 -5.08
N ILE A 40 -14.57 7.61 -4.14
CA ILE A 40 -14.05 8.95 -4.44
C ILE A 40 -12.87 8.87 -5.42
N ALA A 41 -11.94 7.95 -5.20
CA ALA A 41 -10.80 7.75 -6.09
C ALA A 41 -11.25 7.36 -7.50
N ALA A 42 -12.23 6.46 -7.64
CA ALA A 42 -12.80 6.06 -8.93
C ALA A 42 -13.46 7.25 -9.64
N LEU A 43 -14.27 8.03 -8.92
CA LEU A 43 -14.93 9.23 -9.47
C LEU A 43 -13.91 10.28 -9.92
N MET A 44 -12.83 10.47 -9.18
CA MET A 44 -11.77 11.42 -9.54
C MET A 44 -10.90 10.90 -10.70
N ALA A 45 -10.64 9.60 -10.79
CA ALA A 45 -9.84 9.02 -11.87
C ALA A 45 -10.59 8.97 -13.21
N THR A 46 -11.91 8.81 -13.19
CA THR A 46 -12.73 8.67 -14.40
C THR A 46 -12.56 9.82 -15.41
N PRO A 47 -12.61 11.11 -15.04
CA PRO A 47 -12.41 12.21 -15.98
C PRO A 47 -11.03 12.18 -16.66
N PHE A 48 -9.99 11.80 -15.91
CA PHE A 48 -8.63 11.68 -16.46
C PHE A 48 -8.54 10.50 -17.44
N ALA A 49 -9.16 9.36 -17.10
CA ALA A 49 -9.20 8.21 -17.97
C ALA A 49 -9.93 8.52 -19.29
N VAL A 50 -11.10 9.16 -19.21
CA VAL A 50 -11.87 9.57 -20.40
C VAL A 50 -11.12 10.65 -21.21
N GLY A 51 -10.51 11.62 -20.54
CA GLY A 51 -9.77 12.71 -21.19
C GLY A 51 -8.42 12.29 -21.78
N SER A 52 -7.89 11.10 -21.43
CA SER A 52 -6.61 10.61 -21.96
C SER A 52 -6.66 10.23 -23.45
N GLY A 53 -7.84 10.16 -24.06
CA GLY A 53 -8.02 9.74 -25.44
C GLY A 53 -7.75 8.24 -25.68
N GLN A 54 -7.58 7.45 -24.62
CA GLN A 54 -7.42 6.00 -24.77
C GLN A 54 -8.75 5.37 -25.19
N VAL A 55 -8.65 4.40 -26.11
CA VAL A 55 -9.80 3.62 -26.54
C VAL A 55 -10.18 2.65 -25.42
N PHE A 56 -11.40 2.75 -24.92
CA PHE A 56 -11.94 1.79 -23.95
C PHE A 56 -12.41 0.54 -24.69
N GLU A 57 -11.55 -0.47 -24.73
CA GLU A 57 -11.93 -1.79 -25.23
C GLU A 57 -12.54 -2.61 -24.10
N MET A 58 -13.60 -3.37 -24.41
CA MET A 58 -14.20 -4.28 -23.44
C MET A 58 -13.20 -5.43 -23.14
N PRO A 59 -12.81 -5.63 -21.86
CA PRO A 59 -11.93 -6.72 -21.50
C PRO A 59 -12.52 -8.08 -21.87
N SER A 60 -11.66 -9.03 -22.22
CA SER A 60 -12.07 -10.43 -22.42
C SER A 60 -12.65 -11.02 -21.11
N PRO A 61 -13.47 -12.09 -21.17
CA PRO A 61 -14.02 -12.73 -19.96
C PRO A 61 -12.93 -13.14 -18.97
N ASN A 62 -11.78 -13.62 -19.46
CA ASN A 62 -10.65 -13.99 -18.61
C ASN A 62 -10.00 -12.74 -17.97
N ALA A 63 -9.90 -11.65 -18.69
CA ALA A 63 -9.39 -10.38 -18.13
C ALA A 63 -10.35 -9.83 -17.05
N TRP A 64 -11.66 -9.95 -17.24
CA TRP A 64 -12.65 -9.60 -16.21
C TRP A 64 -12.47 -10.40 -14.93
N LEU A 65 -12.23 -11.71 -15.03
CA LEU A 65 -11.97 -12.56 -13.87
C LEU A 65 -10.77 -12.03 -13.07
N TRP A 66 -9.65 -11.75 -13.74
CA TRP A 66 -8.45 -11.22 -13.09
C TRP A 66 -8.65 -9.81 -12.52
N LEU A 67 -9.38 -8.95 -13.22
CA LEU A 67 -9.71 -7.61 -12.71
C LEU A 67 -10.52 -7.69 -11.41
N VAL A 68 -11.50 -8.59 -11.34
CA VAL A 68 -12.30 -8.79 -10.12
C VAL A 68 -11.45 -9.35 -8.98
N ILE A 69 -10.63 -10.37 -9.26
CA ILE A 69 -9.72 -10.97 -8.25
C ILE A 69 -8.75 -9.90 -7.71
N LEU A 70 -8.13 -9.12 -8.57
CA LEU A 70 -7.18 -8.07 -8.17
C LEU A 70 -7.88 -6.91 -7.43
N SER A 71 -9.10 -6.57 -7.82
CA SER A 71 -9.85 -5.48 -7.17
C SER A 71 -10.31 -5.88 -5.76
N ILE A 72 -10.83 -7.09 -5.59
CA ILE A 72 -11.32 -7.57 -4.29
C ILE A 72 -10.15 -7.98 -3.38
N GLY A 73 -9.21 -8.76 -3.89
CA GLY A 73 -8.08 -9.28 -3.11
C GLY A 73 -7.10 -8.16 -2.72
N PRO A 74 -6.04 -7.93 -3.51
CA PRO A 74 -5.03 -6.93 -3.17
C PRO A 74 -5.57 -5.50 -3.21
N GLY A 75 -6.60 -5.19 -3.99
CA GLY A 75 -7.20 -3.86 -4.05
C GLY A 75 -7.97 -3.51 -2.77
N PHE A 76 -9.17 -4.05 -2.61
CA PHE A 76 -10.06 -3.67 -1.52
C PHE A 76 -9.65 -4.28 -0.17
N THR A 77 -9.40 -5.60 -0.13
CA THR A 77 -9.17 -6.32 1.13
C THR A 77 -7.90 -5.86 1.82
N SER A 78 -6.79 -5.65 1.11
CA SER A 78 -5.55 -5.20 1.73
C SER A 78 -5.65 -3.76 2.28
N HIS A 79 -6.34 -2.87 1.57
CA HIS A 79 -6.59 -1.51 2.05
C HIS A 79 -7.52 -1.51 3.27
N MET A 80 -8.55 -2.35 3.27
CA MET A 80 -9.44 -2.51 4.42
C MET A 80 -8.68 -3.02 5.65
N LEU A 81 -7.81 -4.02 5.50
CA LEU A 81 -6.98 -4.54 6.58
C LEU A 81 -5.98 -3.51 7.09
N MET A 82 -5.34 -2.75 6.19
CA MET A 82 -4.44 -1.66 6.57
C MET A 82 -5.19 -0.58 7.35
N ASN A 83 -6.35 -0.15 6.86
CA ASN A 83 -7.18 0.84 7.55
C ASN A 83 -7.68 0.33 8.89
N TRP A 84 -8.04 -0.95 8.99
CA TRP A 84 -8.38 -1.57 10.25
C TRP A 84 -7.19 -1.54 11.22
N ALA A 85 -6.01 -1.92 10.78
CA ALA A 85 -4.79 -1.89 11.60
C ALA A 85 -4.49 -0.47 12.08
N LEU A 86 -4.60 0.55 11.23
CA LEU A 86 -4.39 1.96 11.60
C LEU A 86 -5.36 2.44 12.68
N GLY A 87 -6.53 1.82 12.83
CA GLY A 87 -7.41 2.04 13.97
C GLY A 87 -6.81 1.61 15.32
N HIS A 88 -5.92 0.61 15.32
CA HIS A 88 -5.40 -0.06 16.51
C HIS A 88 -3.93 0.25 16.80
N ILE A 89 -3.14 0.63 15.78
CA ILE A 89 -1.71 0.93 15.91
C ILE A 89 -1.42 2.41 15.61
N PRO A 90 -0.33 2.98 16.13
CA PRO A 90 0.12 4.31 15.74
C PRO A 90 0.41 4.39 14.23
N ALA A 91 0.11 5.54 13.61
CA ALA A 91 0.30 5.73 12.16
C ALA A 91 1.76 5.47 11.71
N TRP A 92 2.73 5.86 12.53
CA TRP A 92 4.15 5.64 12.23
C TRP A 92 4.53 4.15 12.23
N VAL A 93 3.89 3.30 13.03
CA VAL A 93 4.06 1.83 12.95
C VAL A 93 3.54 1.31 11.62
N GLY A 94 2.31 1.72 11.23
CA GLY A 94 1.73 1.35 9.95
C GLY A 94 2.61 1.76 8.77
N SER A 95 3.09 3.01 8.76
CA SER A 95 3.96 3.51 7.68
C SER A 95 5.33 2.78 7.65
N THR A 96 5.88 2.43 8.81
CA THR A 96 7.13 1.67 8.88
C THR A 96 6.94 0.25 8.32
N MET A 97 5.80 -0.39 8.60
CA MET A 97 5.51 -1.72 8.06
C MET A 97 5.43 -1.75 6.53
N THR A 98 5.06 -0.62 5.88
CA THR A 98 5.07 -0.57 4.42
C THR A 98 6.47 -0.69 3.81
N LEU A 99 7.52 -0.44 4.58
CA LEU A 99 8.91 -0.69 4.14
C LEU A 99 9.20 -2.18 3.91
N ALA A 100 8.38 -3.09 4.46
CA ALA A 100 8.49 -4.51 4.16
C ALA A 100 7.98 -4.89 2.76
N ILE A 101 7.20 -4.03 2.10
CA ILE A 101 6.59 -4.32 0.78
C ILE A 101 7.66 -4.66 -0.27
N PRO A 102 8.74 -3.88 -0.46
CA PRO A 102 9.78 -4.24 -1.44
C PRO A 102 10.44 -5.58 -1.15
N VAL A 103 10.61 -5.92 0.12
CA VAL A 103 11.18 -7.21 0.53
C VAL A 103 10.24 -8.36 0.16
N THR A 104 8.98 -8.27 0.58
CA THR A 104 7.99 -9.31 0.32
C THR A 104 7.69 -9.46 -1.17
N SER A 105 7.59 -8.36 -1.92
CA SER A 105 7.36 -8.42 -3.36
C SER A 105 8.53 -9.05 -4.12
N THR A 106 9.77 -8.73 -3.77
CA THR A 106 10.96 -9.36 -4.37
C THR A 106 11.02 -10.85 -4.07
N LEU A 107 10.74 -11.26 -2.84
CA LEU A 107 10.70 -12.67 -2.46
C LEU A 107 9.58 -13.43 -3.19
N MET A 108 8.40 -12.82 -3.37
CA MET A 108 7.31 -13.41 -4.13
C MET A 108 7.66 -13.53 -5.62
N ALA A 109 8.25 -12.49 -6.22
CA ALA A 109 8.70 -12.53 -7.62
C ALA A 109 9.76 -13.64 -7.84
N TRP A 110 10.71 -13.78 -6.92
CA TRP A 110 11.67 -14.87 -6.96
C TRP A 110 11.01 -16.24 -6.83
N ALA A 111 10.08 -16.41 -5.89
CA ALA A 111 9.49 -17.72 -5.60
C ALA A 111 8.45 -18.18 -6.65
N PHE A 112 7.68 -17.25 -7.24
CA PHE A 112 6.55 -17.57 -8.11
C PHE A 112 6.77 -17.20 -9.58
N LEU A 113 7.66 -16.27 -9.89
CA LEU A 113 7.94 -15.81 -11.25
C LEU A 113 9.34 -16.21 -11.73
N ASP A 114 10.09 -16.96 -10.91
CA ASP A 114 11.47 -17.38 -11.20
C ASP A 114 12.41 -16.22 -11.55
N GLU A 115 12.12 -15.02 -11.02
CA GLU A 115 12.95 -13.85 -11.22
C GLU A 115 14.26 -13.97 -10.43
N ARG A 116 15.38 -13.64 -11.07
CA ARG A 116 16.69 -13.68 -10.42
C ARG A 116 16.88 -12.47 -9.51
N VAL A 117 17.05 -12.73 -8.22
CA VAL A 117 17.42 -11.70 -7.25
C VAL A 117 18.93 -11.46 -7.32
N VAL A 118 19.34 -10.21 -7.56
CA VAL A 118 20.77 -9.85 -7.60
C VAL A 118 21.30 -9.58 -6.18
N THR A 119 22.62 -9.76 -5.98
CA THR A 119 23.28 -9.61 -4.68
C THR A 119 22.98 -8.25 -4.01
N LEU A 120 22.89 -7.17 -4.79
CA LEU A 120 22.58 -5.84 -4.28
C LEU A 120 21.16 -5.76 -3.68
N GLN A 121 20.19 -6.47 -4.27
CA GLN A 121 18.83 -6.55 -3.74
C GLN A 121 18.81 -7.29 -2.41
N PHE A 122 19.56 -8.41 -2.26
CA PHE A 122 19.70 -9.10 -0.98
C PHE A 122 20.29 -8.20 0.10
N ALA A 123 21.32 -7.42 -0.21
CA ALA A 123 21.90 -6.47 0.72
C ALA A 123 20.88 -5.39 1.13
N GLY A 124 20.15 -4.83 0.18
CA GLY A 124 19.08 -3.86 0.45
C GLY A 124 17.96 -4.42 1.33
N MET A 125 17.48 -5.62 1.01
CA MET A 125 16.47 -6.32 1.84
C MET A 125 16.97 -6.56 3.26
N GLY A 126 18.22 -6.97 3.42
CA GLY A 126 18.85 -7.16 4.73
C GLY A 126 18.86 -5.88 5.56
N ILE A 127 19.21 -4.74 4.97
CA ILE A 127 19.18 -3.43 5.63
C ILE A 127 17.75 -3.07 6.08
N VAL A 128 16.77 -3.28 5.23
CA VAL A 128 15.35 -3.00 5.56
C VAL A 128 14.87 -3.88 6.71
N ILE A 129 15.16 -5.18 6.69
CA ILE A 129 14.78 -6.11 7.76
C ILE A 129 15.44 -5.72 9.09
N LEU A 130 16.73 -5.39 9.07
CA LEU A 130 17.43 -4.92 10.26
C LEU A 130 16.84 -3.64 10.83
N ALA A 131 16.54 -2.65 9.96
CA ALA A 131 15.92 -1.40 10.35
C ALA A 131 14.54 -1.63 10.99
N LEU A 132 13.70 -2.48 10.38
CA LEU A 132 12.41 -2.87 10.95
C LEU A 132 12.55 -3.57 12.30
N GLY A 133 13.54 -4.49 12.43
CA GLY A 133 13.85 -5.17 13.68
C GLY A 133 14.22 -4.20 14.81
N VAL A 134 15.07 -3.22 14.52
CA VAL A 134 15.47 -2.18 15.49
C VAL A 134 14.26 -1.34 15.92
N ILE A 135 13.40 -0.94 15.00
CA ILE A 135 12.21 -0.15 15.31
C ILE A 135 11.25 -0.94 16.19
N VAL A 136 10.96 -2.19 15.84
CA VAL A 136 10.04 -3.04 16.61
C VAL A 136 10.58 -3.33 18.01
N THR A 137 11.86 -3.69 18.13
CA THR A 137 12.46 -4.02 19.44
C THR A 137 12.67 -2.79 20.32
N GLY A 138 13.02 -1.64 19.75
CA GLY A 138 13.19 -0.39 20.50
C GLY A 138 11.91 0.03 21.23
N GLN A 139 10.74 -0.29 20.69
CA GLN A 139 9.46 0.12 21.27
C GLN A 139 8.92 -0.81 22.34
N THR A 140 9.23 -2.11 22.26
CA THR A 140 8.90 -3.03 23.34
C THR A 140 9.59 -2.62 24.64
N ARG A 141 10.78 -2.03 24.57
CA ARG A 141 11.49 -1.52 25.74
C ARG A 141 10.83 -0.29 26.39
N THR A 142 10.27 0.62 25.59
CA THR A 142 9.66 1.85 26.11
C THR A 142 8.31 1.58 26.80
N ARG A 143 7.58 0.53 26.42
CA ARG A 143 6.31 0.14 27.05
C ARG A 143 6.48 -0.61 28.38
N VAL A 144 7.66 -1.20 28.64
CA VAL A 144 7.93 -1.94 29.88
C VAL A 144 8.39 -1.00 31.01
N VAL A 145 8.80 0.22 30.69
CA VAL A 145 9.34 1.20 31.63
C VAL A 145 8.32 2.30 32.00
N ALA A 146 7.14 2.32 31.39
CA ALA A 146 6.03 3.24 31.66
C ALA A 146 4.87 2.53 32.37
#